data_fc9bde7f02b3954397c5c1665d24028d
#
_entry.id   fc9bde7f02b3954397c5c1665d24028d
#
_cell.length_a   1.000
_cell.length_b   1.000
_cell.length_c   1.000
_cell.angle_alpha   90.00
_cell.angle_beta   90.00
_cell.angle_gamma   90.00
#
_symmetry.space_group_name_H-M   'P 1'
#
loop_
_entity.id
_entity.type
_entity.pdbx_description
1 polymer ?
#
loop_
_entity_poly.entity_id
_entity_poly.type
_entity_poly.pdbx_seq_one_letter_code
_entity_poly.pdbx_strand_id
1 'polypeptide(L)'
;MAAAAAVFCLASACAAQPPAAKLVSAAVLGRVGNTGPATDRNVEATVEEAVTLYAFIAADRGSGVEYFCALDTVEVGGKRVRVAGPPDRLPVLRLAWFDISPVPSGYVRTPAGDVPFAEARLRDGAYLPVEPRAGTYRFRVRARIGQDSVSSPGIEPRADPLLKQVRRVSLRENRGGGDAVDWMTMLFNTAWVWGSTSRHVANYIAADCQDMVIYGLNRAGQILSYDEHIHVVRPDRLYFAGFVDGQGNWTDKRGRAAVVKARRGDVIRYVDIPHYGAIYSVQDTSRSIGLDDSVIQTLSVAAVVPVGRYCQGEKTHIQLFRF
;
A
#
# COMPACT_ATOMS: atom_id res chain seq x y z
N MET A 1 2.62 -0.44 90.06
CA MET A 1 2.82 -1.21 88.83
C MET A 1 2.58 -0.25 87.61
N ALA A 2 3.66 0.16 86.99
CA ALA A 2 3.59 1.03 85.83
C ALA A 2 3.88 0.18 84.55
N ALA A 3 2.90 0.13 83.63
CA ALA A 3 3.04 -0.59 82.37
C ALA A 3 3.64 0.39 81.31
N ALA A 4 4.79 0.06 80.80
CA ALA A 4 5.44 0.76 79.71
C ALA A 4 4.87 0.26 78.38
N ALA A 5 4.23 1.15 77.61
CA ALA A 5 3.79 0.89 76.26
C ALA A 5 4.95 1.15 75.29
N ALA A 6 5.43 0.12 74.59
CA ALA A 6 6.40 0.24 73.51
C ALA A 6 5.70 0.62 72.20
N VAL A 7 5.97 1.82 71.72
CA VAL A 7 5.49 2.27 70.36
C VAL A 7 6.50 1.73 69.36
N PHE A 8 6.07 0.76 68.54
CA PHE A 8 6.80 0.33 67.32
C PHE A 8 6.52 1.29 66.18
N CYS A 9 7.47 2.17 65.94
CA CYS A 9 7.46 2.91 64.62
C CYS A 9 7.90 1.95 63.50
N LEU A 10 6.93 1.47 62.73
CA LEU A 10 7.19 0.84 61.42
C LEU A 10 7.66 1.93 60.46
N ALA A 11 8.96 2.03 60.25
CA ALA A 11 9.52 2.81 59.14
C ALA A 11 9.17 2.09 57.84
N SER A 12 8.09 2.54 57.18
CA SER A 12 7.80 2.18 55.78
C SER A 12 8.96 2.67 54.92
N ALA A 13 9.84 1.75 54.52
CA ALA A 13 10.83 2.02 53.49
C ALA A 13 10.04 2.39 52.21
N CYS A 14 9.96 3.68 51.88
CA CYS A 14 9.56 4.14 50.57
C CYS A 14 10.55 3.55 49.56
N ALA A 15 10.21 2.41 48.98
CA ALA A 15 10.94 1.91 47.81
C ALA A 15 10.86 3.02 46.75
N ALA A 16 12.02 3.59 46.41
CA ALA A 16 12.12 4.60 45.37
C ALA A 16 11.46 4.03 44.10
N GLN A 17 10.43 4.67 43.65
CA GLN A 17 9.82 4.30 42.38
C GLN A 17 10.91 4.29 41.29
N PRO A 18 11.05 3.22 40.52
CA PRO A 18 12.03 3.20 39.43
C PRO A 18 11.79 4.41 38.55
N PRO A 19 12.86 5.06 38.07
CA PRO A 19 12.73 6.24 37.24
C PRO A 19 11.78 5.95 36.07
N ALA A 20 10.85 6.88 35.83
CA ALA A 20 9.88 6.73 34.77
C ALA A 20 10.61 6.58 33.42
N ALA A 21 10.34 5.51 32.71
CA ALA A 21 10.95 5.27 31.41
C ALA A 21 10.62 6.45 30.46
N LYS A 22 11.64 6.98 29.78
CA LYS A 22 11.51 8.05 28.79
C LYS A 22 11.51 7.46 27.40
N LEU A 23 10.49 7.76 26.60
CA LEU A 23 10.43 7.33 25.22
C LEU A 23 11.50 8.04 24.37
N VAL A 24 12.25 7.28 23.57
CA VAL A 24 13.32 7.80 22.71
C VAL A 24 12.85 7.81 21.25
N SER A 25 12.35 6.69 20.76
CA SER A 25 11.86 6.58 19.40
C SER A 25 10.86 5.43 19.23
N ALA A 26 10.14 5.45 18.12
CA ALA A 26 9.29 4.36 17.68
C ALA A 26 9.52 4.03 16.21
N ALA A 27 9.40 2.75 15.85
CA ALA A 27 9.44 2.28 14.47
C ALA A 27 8.38 1.20 14.24
N VAL A 28 8.04 0.97 13.00
CA VAL A 28 7.17 -0.13 12.57
C VAL A 28 8.04 -1.17 11.87
N LEU A 29 7.98 -2.41 12.32
CA LEU A 29 8.62 -3.55 11.68
C LEU A 29 7.56 -4.42 11.00
N GLY A 30 7.87 -4.98 9.84
CA GLY A 30 6.96 -5.87 9.10
C GLY A 30 7.51 -7.29 9.02
N ARG A 31 6.61 -8.28 9.09
CA ARG A 31 6.92 -9.69 8.86
C ARG A 31 5.89 -10.32 7.94
N VAL A 32 6.35 -11.07 6.94
CA VAL A 32 5.54 -11.92 6.08
C VAL A 32 5.57 -13.35 6.63
N GLY A 33 4.41 -13.97 6.74
CA GLY A 33 4.27 -15.28 7.34
C GLY A 33 4.57 -15.31 8.85
N ASN A 34 4.81 -16.51 9.37
CA ASN A 34 5.05 -16.73 10.79
C ASN A 34 6.52 -17.03 11.13
N THR A 35 7.40 -17.03 10.14
CA THR A 35 8.82 -17.38 10.29
C THR A 35 9.72 -16.19 10.02
N GLY A 36 10.92 -16.20 10.61
CA GLY A 36 11.91 -15.16 10.43
C GLY A 36 11.70 -13.91 11.27
N PRO A 37 12.66 -12.99 11.28
CA PRO A 37 12.59 -11.74 12.02
C PRO A 37 11.66 -10.75 11.33
N ALA A 38 11.02 -9.88 12.11
CA ALA A 38 10.40 -8.69 11.55
C ALA A 38 11.50 -7.68 11.18
N THR A 39 11.31 -6.96 10.06
CA THR A 39 12.32 -6.03 9.51
C THR A 39 11.76 -4.63 9.35
N ASP A 40 12.66 -3.65 9.29
CA ASP A 40 12.34 -2.25 9.00
C ASP A 40 12.22 -1.94 7.50
N ARG A 41 12.25 -2.95 6.63
CA ARG A 41 12.04 -2.82 5.18
C ARG A 41 10.56 -2.75 4.84
N ASN A 42 10.21 -2.04 3.76
CA ASN A 42 8.86 -2.12 3.22
C ASN A 42 8.53 -3.57 2.83
N VAL A 43 7.26 -3.93 2.99
CA VAL A 43 6.76 -5.27 2.70
C VAL A 43 6.09 -5.28 1.34
N GLU A 44 6.48 -6.22 0.49
CA GLU A 44 5.74 -6.61 -0.72
C GLU A 44 5.37 -8.09 -0.59
N ALA A 45 4.08 -8.41 -0.73
CA ALA A 45 3.56 -9.77 -0.56
C ALA A 45 2.32 -9.99 -1.45
N THR A 46 1.79 -11.21 -1.45
CA THR A 46 0.49 -11.52 -2.02
C THR A 46 -0.60 -11.42 -0.95
N VAL A 47 -1.86 -11.30 -1.38
CA VAL A 47 -3.01 -11.33 -0.45
C VAL A 47 -3.19 -12.67 0.27
N GLU A 48 -2.51 -13.72 -0.20
CA GLU A 48 -2.54 -15.06 0.41
C GLU A 48 -1.53 -15.19 1.56
N GLU A 49 -0.56 -14.28 1.63
CA GLU A 49 0.47 -14.27 2.65
C GLU A 49 0.05 -13.41 3.85
N ALA A 50 0.11 -13.99 5.04
CA ALA A 50 -0.15 -13.25 6.26
C ALA A 50 0.94 -12.20 6.50
N VAL A 51 0.55 -10.94 6.66
CA VAL A 51 1.46 -9.85 7.01
C VAL A 51 1.10 -9.31 8.39
N THR A 52 2.10 -9.20 9.26
CA THR A 52 1.95 -8.63 10.60
C THR A 52 2.97 -7.52 10.82
N LEU A 53 2.49 -6.39 11.33
CA LEU A 53 3.31 -5.27 11.74
C LEU A 53 3.50 -5.28 13.25
N TYR A 54 4.70 -4.89 13.70
CA TYR A 54 5.08 -4.86 15.11
C TYR A 54 5.57 -3.47 15.48
N ALA A 55 5.14 -2.98 16.64
CA ALA A 55 5.68 -1.78 17.25
C ALA A 55 7.07 -2.09 17.82
N PHE A 56 8.06 -1.29 17.42
CA PHE A 56 9.42 -1.33 17.94
C PHE A 56 9.69 0.00 18.65
N ILE A 57 9.92 -0.08 19.96
CA ILE A 57 10.00 1.08 20.83
C ILE A 57 11.39 1.13 21.48
N ALA A 58 12.04 2.27 21.41
CA ALA A 58 13.24 2.57 22.17
C ALA A 58 12.86 3.43 23.37
N ALA A 59 13.28 3.03 24.55
CA ALA A 59 13.06 3.77 25.80
C ALA A 59 14.33 3.77 26.67
N ASP A 60 14.62 4.92 27.30
CA ASP A 60 15.67 5.05 28.30
C ASP A 60 15.09 4.84 29.71
N ARG A 61 15.65 3.88 30.45
CA ARG A 61 15.28 3.56 31.83
C ARG A 61 16.27 4.07 32.84
N GLY A 62 17.15 4.99 32.42
CA GLY A 62 18.21 5.54 33.30
C GLY A 62 19.52 4.72 33.31
N SER A 63 19.47 3.49 32.77
CA SER A 63 20.65 2.63 32.55
C SER A 63 21.11 2.58 31.10
N GLY A 64 20.44 3.34 30.23
CA GLY A 64 20.63 3.37 28.80
C GLY A 64 19.37 3.01 28.01
N VAL A 65 19.49 3.07 26.67
CA VAL A 65 18.39 2.80 25.76
C VAL A 65 18.18 1.29 25.61
N GLU A 66 16.99 0.84 25.91
CA GLU A 66 16.52 -0.52 25.68
C GLU A 66 15.45 -0.56 24.58
N TYR A 67 15.34 -1.69 23.89
CA TYR A 67 14.40 -1.90 22.79
C TYR A 67 13.31 -2.87 23.18
N PHE A 68 12.07 -2.55 22.84
CA PHE A 68 10.88 -3.33 23.16
C PHE A 68 10.09 -3.68 21.90
N CYS A 69 9.74 -4.95 21.75
CA CYS A 69 8.93 -5.47 20.65
C CYS A 69 8.21 -6.74 21.13
N ALA A 70 7.11 -7.12 20.48
CA ALA A 70 6.40 -8.37 20.75
C ALA A 70 7.15 -9.62 20.23
N LEU A 71 8.31 -9.44 19.60
CA LEU A 71 9.18 -10.51 19.09
C LEU A 71 10.52 -10.46 19.83
N ASP A 72 11.11 -11.61 20.09
CA ASP A 72 12.41 -11.72 20.77
C ASP A 72 13.58 -11.25 19.90
N THR A 73 13.45 -11.38 18.58
CA THR A 73 14.48 -11.03 17.60
C THR A 73 13.88 -10.25 16.47
N VAL A 74 14.51 -9.14 16.14
CA VAL A 74 14.12 -8.26 15.03
C VAL A 74 15.36 -7.86 14.21
N GLU A 75 15.14 -7.38 13.00
CA GLU A 75 16.18 -6.86 12.13
C GLU A 75 15.91 -5.38 11.82
N VAL A 76 16.87 -4.50 12.17
CA VAL A 76 16.79 -3.06 11.96
C VAL A 76 18.07 -2.59 11.30
N GLY A 77 17.98 -1.90 10.17
CA GLY A 77 19.13 -1.48 9.36
C GLY A 77 20.01 -2.64 8.89
N GLY A 78 19.40 -3.80 8.64
CA GLY A 78 20.13 -5.02 8.23
C GLY A 78 20.89 -5.73 9.36
N LYS A 79 20.68 -5.33 10.61
CA LYS A 79 21.33 -5.93 11.78
C LYS A 79 20.30 -6.56 12.71
N ARG A 80 20.63 -7.73 13.27
CA ARG A 80 19.82 -8.33 14.33
C ARG A 80 19.96 -7.51 15.62
N VAL A 81 18.82 -7.13 16.17
CA VAL A 81 18.72 -6.38 17.43
C VAL A 81 18.08 -7.27 18.47
N ARG A 82 18.75 -7.35 19.64
CA ARG A 82 18.20 -8.02 20.83
C ARG A 82 17.17 -7.10 21.46
N VAL A 83 16.02 -7.66 21.78
CA VAL A 83 14.90 -6.97 22.40
C VAL A 83 14.91 -7.27 23.89
N ALA A 84 14.67 -6.27 24.73
CA ALA A 84 14.60 -6.42 26.18
C ALA A 84 13.30 -7.14 26.63
N GLY A 85 12.30 -7.14 25.76
CA GLY A 85 11.03 -7.83 25.97
C GLY A 85 9.87 -7.17 25.24
N PRO A 86 8.65 -7.69 25.45
CA PRO A 86 7.48 -7.10 24.85
C PRO A 86 7.16 -5.71 25.42
N PRO A 87 6.41 -4.86 24.68
CA PRO A 87 6.12 -3.48 25.07
C PRO A 87 5.38 -3.31 26.40
N ASP A 88 4.64 -4.32 26.84
CA ASP A 88 3.95 -4.34 28.14
C ASP A 88 4.89 -4.34 29.36
N ARG A 89 6.17 -4.66 29.16
CA ARG A 89 7.21 -4.46 30.21
C ARG A 89 7.50 -3.00 30.53
N LEU A 90 7.04 -2.07 29.67
CA LEU A 90 7.04 -0.64 29.97
C LEU A 90 5.73 -0.27 30.66
N PRO A 91 5.72 0.04 31.95
CA PRO A 91 4.50 0.34 32.68
C PRO A 91 3.79 1.55 32.05
N VAL A 92 2.46 1.50 31.97
CA VAL A 92 1.58 2.54 31.42
C VAL A 92 1.83 2.92 29.95
N LEU A 93 2.62 2.13 29.22
CA LEU A 93 2.79 2.32 27.79
C LEU A 93 1.46 2.08 27.05
N ARG A 94 1.09 3.03 26.19
CA ARG A 94 -0.02 2.89 25.26
C ARG A 94 0.48 2.97 23.82
N LEU A 95 0.04 2.05 22.99
CA LEU A 95 0.39 1.97 21.58
C LEU A 95 -0.88 2.13 20.73
N ALA A 96 -0.86 3.06 19.80
CA ALA A 96 -1.95 3.28 18.85
C ALA A 96 -1.42 3.19 17.42
N TRP A 97 -2.14 2.46 16.57
CA TRP A 97 -1.86 2.30 15.15
C TRP A 97 -2.70 3.23 14.31
N PHE A 98 -2.10 3.76 13.25
CA PHE A 98 -2.74 4.66 12.32
C PHE A 98 -2.50 4.20 10.89
N ASP A 99 -3.55 4.22 10.06
CA ASP A 99 -3.47 4.13 8.62
C ASP A 99 -3.28 5.54 8.05
N ILE A 100 -2.30 5.67 7.16
CA ILE A 100 -1.99 6.90 6.46
C ILE A 100 -2.38 6.68 5.00
N SER A 101 -3.63 7.01 4.68
CA SER A 101 -4.17 6.79 3.34
C SER A 101 -4.11 8.05 2.48
N PRO A 102 -3.86 7.93 1.17
CA PRO A 102 -3.98 9.05 0.27
C PRO A 102 -5.44 9.51 0.22
N VAL A 103 -5.64 10.81 0.28
CA VAL A 103 -6.96 11.39 0.02
C VAL A 103 -7.19 11.40 -1.49
N PRO A 104 -8.31 10.86 -1.99
CA PRO A 104 -8.68 11.03 -3.38
C PRO A 104 -8.70 12.51 -3.71
N SER A 105 -7.65 13.02 -4.30
CA SER A 105 -7.59 14.39 -4.78
C SER A 105 -7.98 14.37 -6.23
N GLY A 106 -8.87 15.25 -6.61
CA GLY A 106 -9.05 15.58 -8.01
C GLY A 106 -7.70 15.90 -8.68
N TYR A 107 -7.74 16.26 -9.91
CA TYR A 107 -6.61 16.61 -10.75
C TYR A 107 -5.52 17.40 -10.00
N VAL A 108 -4.50 16.72 -9.45
CA VAL A 108 -3.33 17.37 -8.86
C VAL A 108 -2.23 17.35 -9.90
N ARG A 109 -2.03 18.48 -10.55
CA ARG A 109 -0.88 18.71 -11.41
C ARG A 109 0.20 19.36 -10.57
N THR A 110 1.06 18.58 -9.92
CA THR A 110 2.24 19.14 -9.27
C THR A 110 3.50 18.53 -9.87
N PRO A 111 4.48 19.33 -10.24
CA PRO A 111 5.80 18.83 -10.65
C PRO A 111 6.52 18.09 -9.53
N ALA A 112 6.11 18.33 -8.28
CA ALA A 112 6.72 17.77 -7.07
C ALA A 112 5.94 16.60 -6.46
N GLY A 113 4.73 16.29 -6.96
CA GLY A 113 3.94 15.16 -6.49
C GLY A 113 3.42 15.29 -5.05
N ASP A 114 3.02 16.49 -4.63
CA ASP A 114 2.32 16.68 -3.35
C ASP A 114 0.97 15.97 -3.37
N VAL A 115 0.95 14.77 -2.81
CA VAL A 115 -0.26 13.98 -2.65
C VAL A 115 -0.80 14.21 -1.26
N PRO A 116 -2.04 14.69 -1.08
CA PRO A 116 -2.64 14.84 0.23
C PRO A 116 -2.90 13.46 0.84
N PHE A 117 -2.62 13.35 2.13
CA PHE A 117 -2.86 12.14 2.92
C PHE A 117 -3.67 12.47 4.16
N ALA A 118 -4.52 11.54 4.57
CA ALA A 118 -5.24 11.58 5.84
C ALA A 118 -4.74 10.48 6.76
N GLU A 119 -4.78 10.73 8.06
CA GLU A 119 -4.42 9.76 9.08
C GLU A 119 -5.67 9.32 9.83
N ALA A 120 -5.92 8.01 9.87
CA ALA A 120 -7.02 7.41 10.61
C ALA A 120 -6.49 6.44 11.66
N ARG A 121 -6.98 6.57 12.91
CA ARG A 121 -6.65 5.61 13.96
C ARG A 121 -7.33 4.28 13.68
N LEU A 122 -6.55 3.18 13.71
CA LEU A 122 -7.04 1.83 13.50
C LEU A 122 -7.36 1.12 14.83
N ARG A 123 -6.36 0.96 15.70
CA ARG A 123 -6.49 0.24 16.97
C ARG A 123 -5.33 0.49 17.92
N ASP A 124 -5.45 -0.05 19.14
CA ASP A 124 -4.37 -0.15 20.12
C ASP A 124 -3.73 -1.54 20.09
N GLY A 125 -2.48 -1.64 20.57
CA GLY A 125 -1.78 -2.91 20.73
C GLY A 125 -0.35 -2.93 20.20
N ALA A 126 0.38 -3.98 20.57
CA ALA A 126 1.80 -4.12 20.22
C ALA A 126 2.07 -4.59 18.80
N TYR A 127 1.07 -5.10 18.11
CA TYR A 127 1.16 -5.56 16.72
C TYR A 127 -0.16 -5.33 15.98
N LEU A 128 -0.09 -5.29 14.65
CA LEU A 128 -1.21 -5.06 13.73
C LEU A 128 -1.17 -6.10 12.61
N PRO A 129 -2.04 -7.12 12.58
CA PRO A 129 -2.27 -7.91 11.39
C PRO A 129 -2.80 -7.03 10.27
N VAL A 130 -2.21 -7.12 9.09
CA VAL A 130 -2.67 -6.40 7.90
C VAL A 130 -3.78 -7.21 7.23
N GLU A 131 -4.90 -6.55 6.92
CA GLU A 131 -5.97 -7.21 6.19
C GLU A 131 -5.50 -7.64 4.80
N PRO A 132 -5.82 -8.87 4.36
CA PRO A 132 -5.35 -9.41 3.07
C PRO A 132 -6.15 -8.84 1.89
N ARG A 133 -6.01 -7.55 1.64
CA ARG A 133 -6.60 -6.86 0.49
C ARG A 133 -5.49 -6.34 -0.42
N ALA A 134 -5.65 -6.52 -1.73
CA ALA A 134 -4.72 -5.95 -2.69
C ALA A 134 -4.68 -4.43 -2.59
N GLY A 135 -3.48 -3.86 -2.71
CA GLY A 135 -3.24 -2.45 -2.62
C GLY A 135 -2.03 -2.10 -1.74
N THR A 136 -1.76 -0.82 -1.66
CA THR A 136 -0.67 -0.28 -0.85
C THR A 136 -1.23 0.46 0.35
N TYR A 137 -0.76 0.09 1.51
CA TYR A 137 -1.14 0.62 2.82
C TYR A 137 0.08 1.24 3.49
N ARG A 138 -0.12 2.30 4.28
CA ARG A 138 0.95 2.99 5.02
C ARG A 138 0.58 3.08 6.47
N PHE A 139 1.51 2.72 7.34
CA PHE A 139 1.23 2.59 8.76
C PHE A 139 2.21 3.39 9.61
N ARG A 140 1.65 3.95 10.69
CA ARG A 140 2.39 4.58 11.76
C ARG A 140 1.94 4.00 13.09
N VAL A 141 2.88 3.88 14.04
CA VAL A 141 2.59 3.61 15.44
C VAL A 141 2.96 4.82 16.28
N ARG A 142 2.12 5.15 17.25
CA ARG A 142 2.39 6.14 18.30
C ARG A 142 2.47 5.44 19.62
N ALA A 143 3.57 5.68 20.36
CA ALA A 143 3.79 5.23 21.71
C ALA A 143 3.63 6.40 22.68
N ARG A 144 3.00 6.17 23.83
CA ARG A 144 2.77 7.19 24.88
C ARG A 144 2.97 6.60 26.25
N ILE A 145 3.69 7.34 27.11
CA ILE A 145 3.81 7.09 28.56
C ILE A 145 3.47 8.41 29.26
N GLY A 146 2.33 8.48 29.97
CA GLY A 146 1.87 9.73 30.59
C GLY A 146 1.70 10.84 29.55
N GLN A 147 2.49 11.91 29.67
CA GLN A 147 2.50 13.04 28.72
C GLN A 147 3.58 12.89 27.62
N ASP A 148 4.52 11.98 27.80
CA ASP A 148 5.57 11.71 26.83
C ASP A 148 5.06 10.85 25.67
N SER A 149 5.38 11.23 24.44
CA SER A 149 4.94 10.49 23.27
C SER A 149 5.95 10.55 22.13
N VAL A 150 6.11 9.43 21.43
CA VAL A 150 6.89 9.32 20.20
C VAL A 150 6.07 8.60 19.14
N SER A 151 6.32 8.92 17.88
CA SER A 151 5.69 8.22 16.74
C SER A 151 6.77 7.66 15.83
N SER A 152 6.48 6.54 15.17
CA SER A 152 7.26 6.13 14.02
C SER A 152 7.17 7.19 12.92
N PRO A 153 8.11 7.23 11.96
CA PRO A 153 8.02 8.14 10.82
C PRO A 153 6.65 8.08 10.16
N GLY A 154 6.10 9.24 9.87
CA GLY A 154 4.84 9.45 9.20
C GLY A 154 5.02 10.39 8.00
N ILE A 155 3.91 10.86 7.45
CA ILE A 155 3.93 11.87 6.41
C ILE A 155 4.02 13.24 7.10
N GLU A 156 5.20 13.80 7.11
CA GLU A 156 5.43 15.14 7.62
C GLU A 156 5.31 16.16 6.48
N PRO A 157 4.83 17.39 6.73
CA PRO A 157 4.63 18.41 5.68
C PRO A 157 5.88 18.78 4.88
N ARG A 158 7.06 18.40 5.38
CA ARG A 158 8.37 18.61 4.74
C ARG A 158 9.13 17.31 4.51
N ALA A 159 8.48 16.16 4.68
CA ALA A 159 9.09 14.87 4.43
C ALA A 159 9.42 14.73 2.94
N ASP A 160 10.37 13.83 2.64
CA ASP A 160 10.65 13.41 1.27
C ASP A 160 9.32 13.07 0.57
N PRO A 161 8.97 13.76 -0.53
CA PRO A 161 7.72 13.53 -1.25
C PRO A 161 7.55 12.07 -1.70
N LEU A 162 8.64 11.29 -1.70
CA LEU A 162 8.61 9.86 -1.99
C LEU A 162 8.23 8.98 -0.79
N LEU A 163 7.90 9.57 0.37
CA LEU A 163 7.42 8.86 1.56
C LEU A 163 8.30 7.66 1.98
N LYS A 164 9.60 7.75 1.79
CA LYS A 164 10.54 6.65 2.07
C LYS A 164 10.59 6.23 3.53
N GLN A 165 10.20 7.14 4.43
CA GLN A 165 10.26 6.91 5.86
C GLN A 165 8.99 6.24 6.43
N VAL A 166 7.90 6.22 5.68
CA VAL A 166 6.64 5.61 6.13
C VAL A 166 6.65 4.12 5.89
N ARG A 167 6.26 3.34 6.89
CA ARG A 167 6.09 1.89 6.72
C ARG A 167 5.03 1.61 5.67
N ARG A 168 5.43 0.96 4.60
CA ARG A 168 4.58 0.56 3.50
C ARG A 168 4.43 -0.95 3.44
N VAL A 169 3.19 -1.39 3.22
CA VAL A 169 2.83 -2.76 2.88
C VAL A 169 2.08 -2.72 1.57
N SER A 170 2.61 -3.38 0.56
CA SER A 170 1.99 -3.48 -0.77
C SER A 170 1.63 -4.95 -1.03
N LEU A 171 0.33 -5.21 -1.16
CA LEU A 171 -0.20 -6.55 -1.37
C LEU A 171 -0.75 -6.66 -2.79
N ARG A 172 -0.33 -7.68 -3.55
CA ARG A 172 -0.88 -7.97 -4.86
C ARG A 172 -1.82 -9.17 -4.82
N GLU A 173 -2.78 -9.21 -5.74
CA GLU A 173 -3.46 -10.45 -6.08
C GLU A 173 -2.48 -11.46 -6.68
N ASN A 174 -2.90 -12.72 -6.72
CA ASN A 174 -2.12 -13.80 -7.32
C ASN A 174 -2.98 -14.67 -8.26
N ARG A 175 -4.01 -14.06 -8.87
CA ARG A 175 -4.97 -14.77 -9.74
C ARG A 175 -4.33 -15.19 -11.07
N GLY A 176 -3.40 -14.38 -11.57
CA GLY A 176 -2.67 -14.63 -12.81
C GLY A 176 -1.27 -15.21 -12.59
N GLY A 177 -0.95 -15.68 -11.37
CA GLY A 177 0.39 -16.22 -11.06
C GLY A 177 1.50 -15.16 -11.12
N GLY A 178 1.18 -13.89 -10.91
CA GLY A 178 2.11 -12.76 -11.02
C GLY A 178 2.11 -12.13 -12.40
N ASP A 179 1.01 -12.19 -13.13
CA ASP A 179 0.84 -11.48 -14.39
C ASP A 179 0.81 -9.94 -14.20
N ALA A 180 0.79 -9.19 -15.30
CA ALA A 180 0.78 -7.72 -15.27
C ALA A 180 -0.37 -7.15 -14.42
N VAL A 181 -1.55 -7.79 -14.48
CA VAL A 181 -2.72 -7.34 -13.74
C VAL A 181 -2.56 -7.56 -12.24
N ASP A 182 -2.00 -8.68 -11.81
CA ASP A 182 -1.70 -8.92 -10.39
C ASP A 182 -0.78 -7.82 -9.85
N TRP A 183 0.25 -7.42 -10.60
CA TRP A 183 1.14 -6.31 -10.20
C TRP A 183 0.42 -4.97 -10.17
N MET A 184 -0.49 -4.70 -11.10
CA MET A 184 -1.28 -3.46 -11.09
C MET A 184 -2.11 -3.33 -9.82
N THR A 185 -2.59 -4.43 -9.23
CA THR A 185 -3.40 -4.39 -8.01
C THR A 185 -2.65 -3.84 -6.80
N MET A 186 -1.31 -3.86 -6.77
CA MET A 186 -0.52 -3.18 -5.75
C MET A 186 -0.73 -1.66 -5.73
N LEU A 187 -1.18 -1.08 -6.84
CA LEU A 187 -1.44 0.36 -6.93
C LEU A 187 -2.82 0.77 -6.40
N PHE A 188 -3.66 -0.16 -5.97
CA PHE A 188 -4.86 0.20 -5.19
C PHE A 188 -4.44 0.97 -3.94
N ASN A 189 -5.26 1.93 -3.51
CA ASN A 189 -4.96 2.87 -2.42
C ASN A 189 -3.75 3.79 -2.68
N THR A 190 -3.29 3.93 -3.93
CA THR A 190 -2.40 5.02 -4.31
C THR A 190 -3.21 6.19 -4.87
N ALA A 191 -2.65 7.39 -4.81
CA ALA A 191 -3.30 8.55 -5.40
C ALA A 191 -3.27 8.49 -6.92
N TRP A 192 -4.27 9.10 -7.55
CA TRP A 192 -4.20 9.40 -8.97
C TRP A 192 -3.56 10.76 -9.18
N VAL A 193 -2.49 10.80 -10.01
CA VAL A 193 -1.79 12.04 -10.35
C VAL A 193 -1.52 12.05 -11.84
N TRP A 194 -2.10 13.00 -12.54
CA TRP A 194 -1.85 13.18 -13.98
C TRP A 194 -0.38 13.52 -14.25
N GLY A 195 0.25 12.75 -15.14
CA GLY A 195 1.67 12.88 -15.43
C GLY A 195 2.54 12.41 -14.27
N SER A 196 2.11 11.37 -13.56
CA SER A 196 2.95 10.66 -12.61
C SER A 196 4.22 10.15 -13.32
N THR A 197 5.22 9.77 -12.55
CA THR A 197 6.50 9.32 -13.07
C THR A 197 6.83 7.94 -12.55
N SER A 198 7.82 7.27 -13.16
CA SER A 198 8.38 6.01 -12.67
C SER A 198 8.72 6.05 -11.17
N ARG A 199 9.20 7.19 -10.64
CA ARG A 199 9.48 7.36 -9.21
C ARG A 199 8.24 7.32 -8.34
N HIS A 200 7.15 7.94 -8.77
CA HIS A 200 5.88 7.90 -8.02
C HIS A 200 5.37 6.46 -7.94
N VAL A 201 5.35 5.77 -9.06
CA VAL A 201 4.82 4.40 -9.15
C VAL A 201 5.71 3.41 -8.41
N ALA A 202 7.04 3.46 -8.61
CA ALA A 202 8.00 2.58 -7.94
C ALA A 202 7.99 2.72 -6.40
N ASN A 203 7.51 3.85 -5.89
CA ASN A 203 7.31 4.07 -4.45
C ASN A 203 5.83 3.94 -4.03
N TYR A 204 4.94 3.55 -4.95
CA TYR A 204 3.50 3.38 -4.71
C TYR A 204 2.82 4.63 -4.15
N ILE A 205 3.28 5.80 -4.55
CA ILE A 205 2.73 7.08 -4.08
C ILE A 205 1.52 7.46 -4.91
N ALA A 206 1.69 7.41 -6.24
CA ALA A 206 0.69 7.81 -7.21
C ALA A 206 0.90 7.10 -8.54
N ALA A 207 -0.16 6.99 -9.33
CA ALA A 207 -0.11 6.53 -10.70
C ALA A 207 -1.18 7.25 -11.54
N ASP A 208 -0.90 7.52 -12.81
CA ASP A 208 -1.94 7.74 -13.80
C ASP A 208 -2.30 6.43 -14.51
N CYS A 209 -3.26 6.50 -15.44
CA CYS A 209 -3.76 5.31 -16.11
C CYS A 209 -2.70 4.62 -16.97
N GLN A 210 -1.82 5.38 -17.60
CA GLN A 210 -0.74 4.85 -18.43
C GLN A 210 0.37 4.24 -17.58
N ASP A 211 0.78 4.96 -16.53
CA ASP A 211 1.81 4.51 -15.61
C ASP A 211 1.44 3.22 -14.89
N MET A 212 0.17 3.06 -14.53
CA MET A 212 -0.33 1.82 -13.93
C MET A 212 -0.13 0.62 -14.85
N VAL A 213 -0.46 0.78 -16.14
CA VAL A 213 -0.28 -0.30 -17.14
C VAL A 213 1.19 -0.59 -17.36
N ILE A 214 2.02 0.44 -17.56
CA ILE A 214 3.47 0.28 -17.72
C ILE A 214 4.08 -0.43 -16.52
N TYR A 215 3.70 -0.05 -15.30
CA TYR A 215 4.17 -0.69 -14.08
C TYR A 215 3.87 -2.19 -14.07
N GLY A 216 2.61 -2.58 -14.35
CA GLY A 216 2.21 -3.98 -14.37
C GLY A 216 2.99 -4.78 -15.41
N LEU A 217 3.09 -4.27 -16.64
CA LEU A 217 3.83 -4.92 -17.73
C LEU A 217 5.33 -5.05 -17.41
N ASN A 218 5.94 -4.04 -16.82
CA ASN A 218 7.35 -4.07 -16.43
C ASN A 218 7.61 -5.08 -15.31
N ARG A 219 6.79 -5.09 -14.26
CA ARG A 219 6.92 -6.03 -13.15
C ARG A 219 6.69 -7.49 -13.58
N ALA A 220 5.85 -7.72 -14.57
CA ALA A 220 5.64 -9.03 -15.18
C ALA A 220 6.72 -9.43 -16.20
N GLY A 221 7.72 -8.58 -16.45
CA GLY A 221 8.80 -8.84 -17.40
C GLY A 221 8.38 -8.77 -18.88
N GLN A 222 7.20 -8.20 -19.17
CA GLN A 222 6.69 -8.09 -20.54
C GLN A 222 7.25 -6.88 -21.29
N ILE A 223 7.79 -5.91 -20.56
CA ILE A 223 8.58 -4.78 -21.09
C ILE A 223 9.86 -4.62 -20.25
N LEU A 224 10.95 -4.25 -20.89
CA LEU A 224 12.28 -4.26 -20.27
C LEU A 224 12.55 -3.04 -19.40
N SER A 225 12.05 -1.86 -19.78
CA SER A 225 12.29 -0.62 -19.08
C SER A 225 11.03 0.21 -18.98
N TYR A 226 10.84 0.85 -17.84
CA TYR A 226 9.76 1.80 -17.63
C TYR A 226 9.91 3.04 -18.54
N ASP A 227 11.12 3.55 -18.68
CA ASP A 227 11.41 4.79 -19.39
C ASP A 227 11.38 4.65 -20.93
N GLU A 228 11.61 3.43 -21.45
CA GLU A 228 11.56 3.15 -22.89
C GLU A 228 10.13 3.09 -23.45
N HIS A 229 9.14 3.02 -22.57
CA HIS A 229 7.74 2.76 -22.93
C HIS A 229 6.79 3.85 -22.45
N ILE A 230 7.16 5.12 -22.63
CA ILE A 230 6.27 6.27 -22.38
C ILE A 230 4.91 6.12 -23.09
N HIS A 231 4.85 5.24 -24.09
CA HIS A 231 3.61 4.94 -24.83
C HIS A 231 3.31 3.45 -24.80
N VAL A 232 2.28 3.07 -24.05
CA VAL A 232 1.68 1.72 -24.11
C VAL A 232 1.16 1.39 -25.51
N VAL A 233 1.02 2.40 -26.37
CA VAL A 233 0.55 2.27 -27.75
C VAL A 233 1.70 1.74 -28.62
N ARG A 234 1.74 0.45 -28.82
CA ARG A 234 2.70 -0.23 -29.69
C ARG A 234 1.97 -0.81 -30.90
N PRO A 235 2.24 -0.31 -32.13
CA PRO A 235 1.56 -0.79 -33.34
C PRO A 235 1.73 -2.31 -33.56
N ASP A 236 2.88 -2.85 -33.18
CA ASP A 236 3.19 -4.29 -33.27
C ASP A 236 2.41 -5.17 -32.29
N ARG A 237 1.80 -4.58 -31.28
CA ARG A 237 0.96 -5.24 -30.26
C ARG A 237 -0.53 -5.04 -30.47
N LEU A 238 -0.90 -4.12 -31.37
CA LEU A 238 -2.29 -3.82 -31.68
C LEU A 238 -2.94 -4.99 -32.41
N TYR A 239 -3.96 -5.61 -31.81
CA TYR A 239 -4.70 -6.69 -32.49
C TYR A 239 -6.14 -6.30 -32.84
N PHE A 240 -6.68 -5.24 -32.24
CA PHE A 240 -7.99 -4.70 -32.57
C PHE A 240 -7.99 -3.17 -32.52
N ALA A 241 -8.64 -2.55 -33.50
CA ALA A 241 -8.99 -1.13 -33.47
C ALA A 241 -10.33 -0.93 -34.17
N GLY A 242 -11.29 -0.39 -33.44
CA GLY A 242 -12.65 -0.24 -33.90
C GLY A 242 -13.53 0.47 -32.89
N PHE A 243 -14.81 0.18 -32.91
CA PHE A 243 -15.80 0.84 -32.09
C PHE A 243 -16.64 -0.18 -31.31
N VAL A 244 -17.14 0.23 -30.16
CA VAL A 244 -18.18 -0.46 -29.40
C VAL A 244 -19.33 0.52 -29.13
N ASP A 245 -20.57 0.06 -29.30
CA ASP A 245 -21.76 0.84 -28.95
C ASP A 245 -22.24 0.56 -27.52
N GLY A 246 -23.24 1.31 -27.07
CA GLY A 246 -23.83 1.15 -25.73
C GLY A 246 -24.54 -0.18 -25.49
N GLN A 247 -24.78 -1.00 -26.54
CA GLN A 247 -25.32 -2.34 -26.45
C GLN A 247 -24.23 -3.43 -26.45
N GLY A 248 -22.96 -3.03 -26.58
CA GLY A 248 -21.83 -3.96 -26.61
C GLY A 248 -21.57 -4.59 -27.98
N ASN A 249 -22.09 -4.01 -29.06
CA ASN A 249 -21.79 -4.46 -30.41
C ASN A 249 -20.46 -3.88 -30.88
N TRP A 250 -19.53 -4.75 -31.25
CA TRP A 250 -18.22 -4.37 -31.75
C TRP A 250 -18.19 -4.27 -33.27
N THR A 251 -17.57 -3.22 -33.78
CA THR A 251 -17.36 -3.02 -35.20
C THR A 251 -15.91 -2.63 -35.51
N ASP A 252 -15.41 -3.08 -36.67
CA ASP A 252 -14.11 -2.63 -37.15
C ASP A 252 -14.18 -1.15 -37.60
N LYS A 253 -13.03 -0.58 -38.00
CA LYS A 253 -12.96 0.81 -38.52
C LYS A 253 -13.82 1.08 -39.77
N ARG A 254 -14.25 0.01 -40.44
CA ARG A 254 -15.14 0.10 -41.63
C ARG A 254 -16.61 -0.11 -41.27
N GLY A 255 -16.94 -0.23 -39.97
CA GLY A 255 -18.29 -0.44 -39.48
C GLY A 255 -18.81 -1.87 -39.61
N ARG A 256 -17.99 -2.85 -39.98
CA ARG A 256 -18.39 -4.26 -40.07
C ARG A 256 -18.36 -4.89 -38.69
N ALA A 257 -19.34 -5.73 -38.38
CA ALA A 257 -19.39 -6.46 -37.12
C ALA A 257 -18.08 -7.24 -36.86
N ALA A 258 -17.57 -7.17 -35.65
CA ALA A 258 -16.32 -7.80 -35.26
C ALA A 258 -16.52 -8.66 -33.98
N VAL A 259 -15.83 -9.82 -33.95
CA VAL A 259 -15.71 -10.63 -32.74
C VAL A 259 -14.36 -10.30 -32.09
N VAL A 260 -14.40 -9.71 -30.90
CA VAL A 260 -13.20 -9.24 -30.20
C VAL A 260 -12.90 -10.16 -29.02
N LYS A 261 -11.90 -11.02 -29.20
CA LYS A 261 -11.44 -11.99 -28.18
C LYS A 261 -10.37 -11.37 -27.31
N ALA A 262 -10.78 -10.76 -26.18
CA ALA A 262 -9.86 -10.27 -25.18
C ALA A 262 -9.59 -11.34 -24.11
N ARG A 263 -8.49 -11.19 -23.42
CA ARG A 263 -8.09 -12.01 -22.27
C ARG A 263 -7.46 -11.13 -21.17
N ARG A 264 -7.38 -11.66 -19.98
CA ARG A 264 -6.72 -11.01 -18.86
C ARG A 264 -5.32 -10.53 -19.26
N GLY A 265 -4.99 -9.31 -18.93
CA GLY A 265 -3.71 -8.67 -19.26
C GLY A 265 -3.67 -7.92 -20.60
N ASP A 266 -4.63 -8.14 -21.51
CA ASP A 266 -4.72 -7.33 -22.71
C ASP A 266 -4.97 -5.86 -22.31
N VAL A 267 -4.20 -4.94 -22.90
CA VAL A 267 -4.33 -3.51 -22.64
C VAL A 267 -5.45 -2.92 -23.47
N ILE A 268 -6.34 -2.18 -22.83
CA ILE A 268 -7.41 -1.42 -23.48
C ILE A 268 -7.11 0.08 -23.46
N ARG A 269 -7.29 0.74 -24.59
CA ARG A 269 -7.25 2.18 -24.73
C ARG A 269 -8.59 2.70 -25.23
N TYR A 270 -9.16 3.64 -24.49
CA TYR A 270 -10.32 4.43 -24.89
C TYR A 270 -9.80 5.67 -25.58
N VAL A 271 -9.95 5.73 -26.91
CA VAL A 271 -9.26 6.76 -27.73
C VAL A 271 -9.89 8.13 -27.58
N ASP A 272 -11.23 8.19 -27.50
CA ASP A 272 -11.99 9.44 -27.40
C ASP A 272 -11.78 10.16 -26.04
N ILE A 273 -11.51 9.39 -25.01
CA ILE A 273 -11.05 9.86 -23.72
C ILE A 273 -9.66 9.26 -23.51
N PRO A 274 -8.55 9.97 -23.63
CA PRO A 274 -7.21 9.37 -23.63
C PRO A 274 -6.95 8.63 -22.30
N HIS A 275 -7.52 7.43 -22.18
CA HIS A 275 -7.56 6.61 -20.99
C HIS A 275 -7.12 5.18 -21.29
N TYR A 276 -6.39 4.59 -20.34
CA TYR A 276 -5.83 3.25 -20.43
C TYR A 276 -6.27 2.38 -19.25
N GLY A 277 -6.34 1.09 -19.49
CA GLY A 277 -6.49 0.05 -18.49
C GLY A 277 -5.99 -1.28 -19.02
N ALA A 278 -6.14 -2.33 -18.22
CA ALA A 278 -5.90 -3.70 -18.66
C ALA A 278 -7.13 -4.54 -18.34
N ILE A 279 -7.41 -5.51 -19.20
CA ILE A 279 -8.51 -6.47 -18.97
C ILE A 279 -8.21 -7.24 -17.70
N TYR A 280 -9.08 -7.09 -16.70
CA TYR A 280 -8.94 -7.74 -15.40
C TYR A 280 -9.58 -9.14 -15.43
N SER A 281 -10.80 -9.25 -15.95
CA SER A 281 -11.47 -10.52 -16.15
C SER A 281 -12.43 -10.48 -17.32
N VAL A 282 -12.57 -11.61 -18.01
CA VAL A 282 -13.56 -11.88 -19.04
C VAL A 282 -14.45 -12.99 -18.53
N GLN A 283 -15.76 -12.73 -18.44
CA GLN A 283 -16.72 -13.70 -17.88
C GLN A 283 -16.95 -14.89 -18.81
N ASP A 284 -16.99 -14.64 -20.12
CA ASP A 284 -17.18 -15.67 -21.13
C ASP A 284 -16.21 -15.49 -22.30
N THR A 285 -15.17 -16.33 -22.31
CA THR A 285 -14.14 -16.32 -23.36
C THR A 285 -14.62 -16.84 -24.70
N SER A 286 -15.81 -17.45 -24.78
CA SER A 286 -16.39 -17.94 -26.03
C SER A 286 -16.99 -16.83 -26.89
N ARG A 287 -17.44 -15.73 -26.28
CA ARG A 287 -18.01 -14.54 -26.94
C ARG A 287 -17.01 -13.40 -27.14
N SER A 288 -17.41 -12.33 -27.77
CA SER A 288 -16.68 -11.06 -27.71
C SER A 288 -16.64 -10.55 -26.26
N ILE A 289 -15.59 -9.79 -25.94
CA ILE A 289 -15.55 -9.02 -24.69
C ILE A 289 -16.83 -8.20 -24.56
N GLY A 290 -17.49 -8.28 -23.41
CA GLY A 290 -18.73 -7.57 -23.10
C GLY A 290 -18.47 -6.26 -22.36
N LEU A 291 -19.50 -5.42 -22.30
CA LEU A 291 -19.44 -4.17 -21.50
C LEU A 291 -19.39 -4.44 -19.98
N ASP A 292 -19.84 -5.62 -19.56
CA ASP A 292 -19.86 -6.12 -18.19
C ASP A 292 -18.56 -6.83 -17.75
N ASP A 293 -17.69 -7.15 -18.72
CA ASP A 293 -16.34 -7.61 -18.42
C ASP A 293 -15.54 -6.51 -17.72
N SER A 294 -14.47 -6.88 -17.02
CA SER A 294 -13.82 -5.96 -16.08
C SER A 294 -12.45 -5.48 -16.54
N VAL A 295 -12.16 -4.22 -16.27
CA VAL A 295 -10.89 -3.53 -16.53
C VAL A 295 -10.32 -3.01 -15.23
N ILE A 296 -9.03 -3.25 -14.99
CA ILE A 296 -8.27 -2.54 -13.97
C ILE A 296 -7.71 -1.24 -14.56
N GLN A 297 -7.90 -0.14 -13.85
CA GLN A 297 -7.55 1.19 -14.33
C GLN A 297 -7.37 2.18 -13.17
N THR A 298 -6.88 3.39 -13.45
CA THR A 298 -6.90 4.50 -12.50
C THR A 298 -7.30 5.80 -13.19
N LEU A 299 -8.40 6.39 -12.68
CA LEU A 299 -8.90 7.71 -13.09
C LEU A 299 -9.61 8.35 -11.90
N SER A 300 -8.94 8.91 -10.96
CA SER A 300 -9.26 9.35 -9.62
C SER A 300 -8.80 8.38 -8.52
N VAL A 301 -9.07 7.11 -8.65
CA VAL A 301 -8.52 6.02 -7.82
C VAL A 301 -8.25 4.81 -8.71
N ALA A 302 -7.27 4.01 -8.32
CA ALA A 302 -7.05 2.71 -8.95
C ALA A 302 -8.18 1.75 -8.54
N ALA A 303 -8.85 1.18 -9.52
CA ALA A 303 -10.04 0.34 -9.31
C ALA A 303 -10.26 -0.65 -10.45
N VAL A 304 -11.06 -1.67 -10.18
CA VAL A 304 -11.65 -2.54 -11.19
C VAL A 304 -13.03 -2.02 -11.53
N VAL A 305 -13.28 -1.76 -12.80
CA VAL A 305 -14.56 -1.22 -13.29
C VAL A 305 -15.03 -2.02 -14.53
N PRO A 306 -16.33 -2.01 -14.87
CA PRO A 306 -16.80 -2.60 -16.11
C PRO A 306 -16.16 -1.92 -17.34
N VAL A 307 -15.91 -2.67 -18.42
CA VAL A 307 -15.46 -2.14 -19.73
C VAL A 307 -16.37 -1.01 -20.21
N GLY A 308 -17.68 -1.18 -20.03
CA GLY A 308 -18.70 -0.20 -20.43
C GLY A 308 -18.69 1.12 -19.65
N ARG A 309 -17.90 1.22 -18.54
CA ARG A 309 -17.83 2.45 -17.73
C ARG A 309 -17.50 3.69 -18.54
N TYR A 310 -16.67 3.52 -19.57
CA TYR A 310 -16.21 4.60 -20.43
C TYR A 310 -16.78 4.54 -21.86
N CYS A 311 -17.72 3.62 -22.12
CA CYS A 311 -18.42 3.49 -23.39
C CYS A 311 -19.70 4.36 -23.35
N GLN A 312 -19.53 5.68 -23.32
CA GLN A 312 -20.65 6.62 -23.28
C GLN A 312 -20.93 7.14 -24.70
N GLY A 313 -22.18 7.02 -25.13
CA GLY A 313 -22.65 7.50 -26.42
C GLY A 313 -22.94 6.39 -27.45
N GLU A 314 -23.18 6.79 -28.70
CA GLU A 314 -23.53 5.85 -29.76
C GLU A 314 -22.38 4.92 -30.14
N LYS A 315 -21.13 5.40 -30.08
CA LYS A 315 -19.93 4.64 -30.43
C LYS A 315 -18.72 5.19 -29.65
N THR A 316 -17.97 4.28 -29.06
CA THR A 316 -16.69 4.58 -28.41
C THR A 316 -15.54 3.92 -29.18
N HIS A 317 -14.54 4.69 -29.55
CA HIS A 317 -13.34 4.19 -30.24
C HIS A 317 -12.41 3.48 -29.26
N ILE A 318 -12.17 2.19 -29.52
CA ILE A 318 -11.35 1.29 -28.68
C ILE A 318 -10.17 0.75 -29.47
N GLN A 319 -9.03 0.64 -28.79
CA GLN A 319 -7.86 -0.10 -29.24
C GLN A 319 -7.49 -1.14 -28.18
N LEU A 320 -7.12 -2.34 -28.62
CA LEU A 320 -6.68 -3.43 -27.75
C LEU A 320 -5.30 -3.90 -28.19
N PHE A 321 -4.42 -4.08 -27.19
CA PHE A 321 -3.03 -4.47 -27.37
C PHE A 321 -2.75 -5.74 -26.55
N ARG A 322 -1.90 -6.61 -27.09
CA ARG A 322 -1.49 -7.86 -26.45
C ARG A 322 0.02 -7.91 -26.27
N PHE A 323 0.47 -8.07 -25.03
CA PHE A 323 1.87 -8.15 -24.64
C PHE A 323 2.29 -9.56 -24.32
#